data_2bfb431834175ffdf804647c8bd58f6d
#
_entry.id   2bfb431834175ffdf804647c8bd58f6d
#
_cell.length_a   1.000
_cell.length_b   1.000
_cell.length_c   1.000
_cell.angle_alpha   90.00
_cell.angle_beta   90.00
_cell.angle_gamma   90.00
#
_symmetry.space_group_name_H-M   'P 1'
#
loop_
_entity.id
_entity.type
_entity.pdbx_description
1 polymer ?
#
loop_
_entity_poly.entity_id
_entity_poly.type
_entity_poly.pdbx_seq_one_letter_code
_entity_poly.pdbx_strand_id
1 'polypeptide(L)'
;MLVLIVLLVIFGLAVLFSSSEYNGRVRFGDSACYFKKQLFATALGMGVMYMVSSIDYHFFLRLGPVAYLISMFLSGAVLFVGQEINGSKRWLNLGPLSFQPSEFAKVAVILFLAWQIERTKKATMGFGFMCRTILTLLPIIGLVGSNNLSTAIIILGIGGILIFVSNPGYLEFIGLGSAGAGFIAVFLAAESYRLERLAIWRNPEKYEKGFQTIQGLYAIGSGGIFGRGFGNSLQKLGFVPEAQNDMIFSIICEEMGAAG
;
A
#
# COMPACT_ATOMS: atom_id res chain seq x y z
N MET A 1 22.03 3.31 -0.31
CA MET A 1 20.64 3.04 0.11
C MET A 1 20.12 4.10 1.08
N LEU A 2 20.74 4.31 2.25
CA LEU A 2 20.29 5.28 3.27
C LEU A 2 20.12 6.71 2.72
N VAL A 3 21.10 7.21 1.95
CA VAL A 3 21.05 8.55 1.34
C VAL A 3 19.82 8.71 0.45
N LEU A 4 19.51 7.70 -0.38
CA LEU A 4 18.33 7.74 -1.24
C LEU A 4 17.03 7.80 -0.42
N ILE A 5 16.93 7.00 0.65
CA ILE A 5 15.78 7.03 1.56
C ILE A 5 15.61 8.42 2.18
N VAL A 6 16.69 9.00 2.68
CA VAL A 6 16.66 10.34 3.29
C VAL A 6 16.23 11.39 2.27
N LEU A 7 16.76 11.36 1.04
CA LEU A 7 16.36 12.28 -0.02
C LEU A 7 14.88 12.17 -0.37
N LEU A 8 14.38 10.94 -0.53
CA LEU A 8 12.94 10.70 -0.81
C LEU A 8 12.05 11.15 0.34
N VAL A 9 12.49 10.95 1.58
CA VAL A 9 11.76 11.41 2.78
C VAL A 9 11.70 12.93 2.83
N ILE A 10 12.82 13.62 2.61
CA ILE A 10 12.86 15.08 2.58
C ILE A 10 11.96 15.62 1.47
N PHE A 11 12.06 15.06 0.27
CA PHE A 11 11.19 15.43 -0.85
C PHE A 11 9.71 15.21 -0.52
N GLY A 12 9.35 14.03 0.01
CA GLY A 12 7.98 13.74 0.40
C GLY A 12 7.43 14.67 1.48
N LEU A 13 8.24 15.04 2.48
CA LEU A 13 7.86 16.01 3.51
C LEU A 13 7.67 17.41 2.94
N ALA A 14 8.52 17.84 2.02
CA ALA A 14 8.40 19.14 1.35
C ALA A 14 7.10 19.21 0.53
N VAL A 15 6.82 18.20 -0.28
CA VAL A 15 5.58 18.11 -1.06
C VAL A 15 4.36 18.04 -0.17
N LEU A 16 4.40 17.24 0.91
CA LEU A 16 3.30 17.17 1.87
C LEU A 16 3.02 18.54 2.49
N PHE A 17 4.05 19.30 2.86
CA PHE A 17 3.87 20.64 3.39
C PHE A 17 3.11 21.52 2.39
N SER A 18 3.54 21.55 1.12
CA SER A 18 2.86 22.29 0.08
C SER A 18 1.41 21.85 -0.14
N SER A 19 1.17 20.55 -0.30
CA SER A 19 -0.16 20.01 -0.63
C SER A 19 -1.17 20.09 0.52
N SER A 20 -0.69 20.09 1.79
CA SER A 20 -1.55 20.06 2.96
C SER A 20 -1.82 21.42 3.59
N GLU A 21 -1.14 22.47 3.17
CA GLU A 21 -1.23 23.81 3.77
C GLU A 21 -2.68 24.33 3.85
N TYR A 22 -3.40 24.29 2.74
CA TYR A 22 -4.78 24.76 2.66
C TYR A 22 -5.72 23.94 3.55
N ASN A 23 -5.67 22.62 3.43
CA ASN A 23 -6.51 21.71 4.21
C ASN A 23 -6.20 21.78 5.71
N GLY A 24 -4.94 21.97 6.09
CA GLY A 24 -4.52 22.17 7.47
C GLY A 24 -5.10 23.45 8.07
N ARG A 25 -5.05 24.54 7.30
CA ARG A 25 -5.62 25.83 7.72
C ARG A 25 -7.14 25.77 7.88
N VAL A 26 -7.83 25.15 6.92
CA VAL A 26 -9.32 25.08 6.93
C VAL A 26 -9.84 24.15 8.01
N ARG A 27 -9.22 22.95 8.19
CA ARG A 27 -9.73 21.92 9.12
C ARG A 27 -9.26 22.10 10.56
N PHE A 28 -8.04 22.61 10.77
CA PHE A 28 -7.39 22.66 12.09
C PHE A 28 -6.94 24.05 12.51
N GLY A 29 -7.07 25.06 11.66
CA GLY A 29 -6.55 26.41 11.92
C GLY A 29 -5.01 26.51 11.88
N ASP A 30 -4.30 25.42 11.60
CA ASP A 30 -2.84 25.35 11.52
C ASP A 30 -2.42 24.74 10.18
N SER A 31 -1.81 25.56 9.32
CA SER A 31 -1.33 25.14 8.00
C SER A 31 -0.28 24.00 8.06
N ALA A 32 0.47 23.90 9.15
CA ALA A 32 1.53 22.91 9.35
C ALA A 32 1.07 21.67 10.12
N CYS A 33 -0.21 21.53 10.44
CA CYS A 33 -0.71 20.41 11.27
C CYS A 33 -0.36 19.03 10.69
N TYR A 34 -0.62 18.80 9.40
CA TYR A 34 -0.29 17.54 8.73
C TYR A 34 1.22 17.31 8.68
N PHE A 35 1.98 18.35 8.34
CA PHE A 35 3.44 18.29 8.27
C PHE A 35 4.06 17.91 9.64
N LYS A 36 3.63 18.56 10.73
CA LYS A 36 4.13 18.26 12.08
C LYS A 36 3.87 16.80 12.47
N LYS A 37 2.65 16.29 12.21
CA LYS A 37 2.31 14.89 12.47
C LYS A 37 3.16 13.92 11.67
N GLN A 38 3.33 14.20 10.38
CA GLN A 38 4.13 13.36 9.50
C GLN A 38 5.63 13.42 9.84
N LEU A 39 6.15 14.60 10.18
CA LEU A 39 7.54 14.76 10.60
C LEU A 39 7.84 13.92 11.85
N PHE A 40 6.95 13.96 12.84
CA PHE A 40 7.08 13.13 14.05
C PHE A 40 7.05 11.62 13.71
N ALA A 41 6.08 11.19 12.91
CA ALA A 41 5.97 9.79 12.47
C ALA A 41 7.21 9.35 11.68
N THR A 42 7.73 10.22 10.82
CA THR A 42 8.92 9.97 10.02
C THR A 42 10.17 9.86 10.91
N ALA A 43 10.35 10.76 11.86
CA ALA A 43 11.48 10.71 12.80
C ALA A 43 11.46 9.41 13.62
N LEU A 44 10.27 9.01 14.11
CA LEU A 44 10.08 7.74 14.81
C LEU A 44 10.40 6.55 13.89
N GLY A 45 9.87 6.56 12.66
CA GLY A 45 10.11 5.50 11.67
C GLY A 45 11.58 5.35 11.28
N MET A 46 12.30 6.46 11.11
CA MET A 46 13.74 6.46 10.85
C MET A 46 14.55 5.90 12.04
N GLY A 47 14.15 6.24 13.27
CA GLY A 47 14.74 5.66 14.49
C GLY A 47 14.55 4.15 14.57
N VAL A 48 13.31 3.67 14.33
CA VAL A 48 13.00 2.24 14.30
C VAL A 48 13.76 1.54 13.17
N MET A 49 13.82 2.14 11.99
CA MET A 49 14.59 1.61 10.85
C MET A 49 16.06 1.41 11.22
N TYR A 50 16.69 2.39 11.88
CA TYR A 50 18.07 2.30 12.33
C TYR A 50 18.25 1.18 13.36
N MET A 51 17.37 1.08 14.36
CA MET A 51 17.41 0.01 15.36
C MET A 51 17.26 -1.38 14.72
N VAL A 52 16.28 -1.54 13.83
CA VAL A 52 16.03 -2.82 13.14
C VAL A 52 17.19 -3.21 12.23
N SER A 53 17.84 -2.23 11.56
CA SER A 53 18.99 -2.50 10.69
C SER A 53 20.24 -3.01 11.44
N SER A 54 20.29 -2.80 12.76
CA SER A 54 21.39 -3.28 13.62
C SER A 54 21.18 -4.71 14.14
N ILE A 55 19.99 -5.29 13.93
CA ILE A 55 19.64 -6.64 14.38
C ILE A 55 19.93 -7.65 13.27
N ASP A 56 20.50 -8.80 13.63
CA ASP A 56 20.75 -9.89 12.70
C ASP A 56 19.44 -10.39 12.06
N TYR A 57 19.43 -10.47 10.73
CA TYR A 57 18.23 -10.89 9.98
C TYR A 57 17.77 -12.32 10.30
N HIS A 58 18.66 -13.20 10.76
CA HIS A 58 18.29 -14.55 11.19
C HIS A 58 17.32 -14.55 12.39
N PHE A 59 17.37 -13.51 13.23
CA PHE A 59 16.38 -13.32 14.29
C PHE A 59 14.98 -13.15 13.70
N PHE A 60 14.84 -12.29 12.69
CA PHE A 60 13.56 -12.05 12.02
C PHE A 60 13.07 -13.27 11.24
N LEU A 61 13.98 -14.03 10.63
CA LEU A 61 13.62 -15.28 9.95
C LEU A 61 12.96 -16.28 10.93
N ARG A 62 13.52 -16.42 12.14
CA ARG A 62 12.95 -17.32 13.16
C ARG A 62 11.56 -16.88 13.63
N LEU A 63 11.29 -15.59 13.60
CA LEU A 63 9.98 -15.03 13.95
C LEU A 63 8.93 -15.22 12.84
N GLY A 64 9.33 -15.53 11.62
CA GLY A 64 8.44 -15.63 10.45
C GLY A 64 7.16 -16.45 10.70
N PRO A 65 7.22 -17.71 11.17
CA PRO A 65 6.03 -18.51 11.45
C PRO A 65 5.11 -17.90 12.50
N VAL A 66 5.69 -17.35 13.58
CA VAL A 66 4.92 -16.72 14.66
C VAL A 66 4.25 -15.44 14.19
N ALA A 67 4.97 -14.59 13.46
CA ALA A 67 4.43 -13.36 12.87
C ALA A 67 3.29 -13.68 11.90
N TYR A 68 3.41 -14.73 11.10
CA TYR A 68 2.36 -15.18 10.19
C TYR A 68 1.09 -15.62 10.93
N LEU A 69 1.21 -16.43 11.99
CA LEU A 69 0.07 -16.85 12.80
C LEU A 69 -0.61 -15.67 13.51
N ILE A 70 0.17 -14.75 14.05
CA ILE A 70 -0.35 -13.50 14.64
C ILE A 70 -1.09 -12.68 13.58
N SER A 71 -0.54 -12.55 12.38
CA SER A 71 -1.18 -11.78 11.30
C SER A 71 -2.50 -12.42 10.85
N MET A 72 -2.59 -13.75 10.78
CA MET A 72 -3.83 -14.47 10.51
C MET A 72 -4.88 -14.22 11.58
N PHE A 73 -4.48 -14.32 12.85
CA PHE A 73 -5.37 -14.06 13.98
C PHE A 73 -5.90 -12.62 13.96
N LEU A 74 -5.02 -11.63 13.80
CA LEU A 74 -5.40 -10.22 13.75
C LEU A 74 -6.27 -9.89 12.53
N SER A 75 -5.97 -10.47 11.36
CA SER A 75 -6.77 -10.28 10.16
C SER A 75 -8.14 -10.95 10.28
N GLY A 76 -8.25 -12.07 10.99
CA GLY A 76 -9.52 -12.68 11.34
C GLY A 76 -10.30 -11.86 12.38
N ALA A 77 -9.62 -11.39 13.43
CA ALA A 77 -10.25 -10.59 14.48
C ALA A 77 -10.86 -9.29 13.97
N VAL A 78 -10.21 -8.63 13.00
CA VAL A 78 -10.73 -7.37 12.41
C VAL A 78 -12.08 -7.54 11.72
N LEU A 79 -12.40 -8.74 11.21
CA LEU A 79 -13.71 -9.02 10.59
C LEU A 79 -14.85 -8.91 11.58
N PHE A 80 -14.59 -9.26 12.85
CA PHE A 80 -15.60 -9.29 13.91
C PHE A 80 -15.60 -7.99 14.74
N VAL A 81 -14.42 -7.50 15.13
CA VAL A 81 -14.26 -6.39 16.09
C VAL A 81 -13.87 -5.08 15.40
N GLY A 82 -13.53 -5.10 14.09
CA GLY A 82 -13.07 -3.93 13.35
C GLY A 82 -14.13 -2.85 13.23
N GLN A 83 -13.70 -1.58 13.27
CA GLN A 83 -14.56 -0.45 12.98
C GLN A 83 -14.84 -0.36 11.47
N GLU A 84 -16.10 -0.11 11.16
CA GLU A 84 -16.54 0.12 9.80
C GLU A 84 -16.28 1.57 9.40
N ILE A 85 -15.34 1.75 8.47
CA ILE A 85 -15.01 3.04 7.87
C ILE A 85 -15.19 2.90 6.37
N ASN A 86 -16.06 3.71 5.79
CA ASN A 86 -16.39 3.69 4.36
C ASN A 86 -16.86 2.30 3.86
N GLY A 87 -17.71 1.62 4.64
CA GLY A 87 -18.29 0.32 4.28
C GLY A 87 -17.32 -0.88 4.42
N SER A 88 -16.19 -0.73 5.12
CA SER A 88 -15.23 -1.83 5.31
C SER A 88 -14.62 -1.80 6.70
N LYS A 89 -14.52 -3.00 7.31
CA LYS A 89 -13.89 -3.19 8.63
C LYS A 89 -12.40 -3.47 8.46
N ARG A 90 -11.57 -2.44 8.49
CA ARG A 90 -10.12 -2.55 8.22
C ARG A 90 -9.24 -2.17 9.40
N TRP A 91 -9.81 -1.46 10.38
CA TRP A 91 -9.05 -0.84 11.46
C TRP A 91 -9.44 -1.41 12.81
N LEU A 92 -8.43 -1.68 13.64
CA LEU A 92 -8.59 -1.97 15.06
C LEU A 92 -8.21 -0.73 15.84
N ASN A 93 -9.11 -0.23 16.67
CA ASN A 93 -8.81 0.89 17.57
C ASN A 93 -8.28 0.37 18.90
N LEU A 94 -7.05 0.76 19.19
CA LEU A 94 -6.38 0.48 20.47
C LEU A 94 -6.26 1.79 21.25
N GLY A 95 -7.42 2.35 21.65
CA GLY A 95 -7.48 3.65 22.30
C GLY A 95 -7.16 4.81 21.34
N PRO A 96 -6.10 5.61 21.57
CA PRO A 96 -5.73 6.73 20.69
C PRO A 96 -5.04 6.30 19.39
N LEU A 97 -4.67 5.02 19.29
CA LEU A 97 -3.97 4.47 18.12
C LEU A 97 -4.91 3.60 17.30
N SER A 98 -4.95 3.82 16.00
CA SER A 98 -5.60 2.93 15.05
C SER A 98 -4.55 2.04 14.38
N PHE A 99 -4.79 0.73 14.36
CA PHE A 99 -3.91 -0.26 13.78
C PHE A 99 -4.63 -1.01 12.66
N GLN A 100 -3.97 -1.15 11.52
CA GLN A 100 -4.51 -1.91 10.38
C GLN A 100 -3.79 -3.27 10.29
N PRO A 101 -4.43 -4.40 10.61
CA PRO A 101 -3.80 -5.72 10.60
C PRO A 101 -3.18 -6.12 9.25
N SER A 102 -3.75 -5.67 8.14
CA SER A 102 -3.23 -5.98 6.81
C SER A 102 -1.88 -5.33 6.50
N GLU A 103 -1.50 -4.24 7.18
CA GLU A 103 -0.16 -3.67 7.09
C GLU A 103 0.89 -4.59 7.73
N PHE A 104 0.57 -5.12 8.91
CA PHE A 104 1.40 -6.12 9.58
C PHE A 104 1.46 -7.43 8.79
N ALA A 105 0.36 -7.85 8.15
CA ALA A 105 0.29 -9.06 7.36
C ALA A 105 1.29 -9.05 6.18
N LYS A 106 1.51 -7.91 5.53
CA LYS A 106 2.52 -7.78 4.45
C LYS A 106 3.92 -8.14 4.96
N VAL A 107 4.31 -7.58 6.11
CA VAL A 107 5.62 -7.86 6.72
C VAL A 107 5.70 -9.31 7.18
N ALA A 108 4.67 -9.83 7.84
CA ALA A 108 4.61 -11.20 8.32
C ALA A 108 4.74 -12.23 7.17
N VAL A 109 4.10 -11.97 6.04
CA VAL A 109 4.20 -12.81 4.84
C VAL A 109 5.62 -12.81 4.28
N ILE A 110 6.28 -11.65 4.20
CA ILE A 110 7.68 -11.58 3.75
C ILE A 110 8.59 -12.43 4.64
N LEU A 111 8.48 -12.27 5.96
CA LEU A 111 9.29 -13.04 6.92
C LEU A 111 9.00 -14.53 6.86
N PHE A 112 7.75 -14.91 6.76
CA PHE A 112 7.33 -16.31 6.70
C PHE A 112 7.80 -16.98 5.41
N LEU A 113 7.64 -16.34 4.26
CA LEU A 113 8.09 -16.90 2.99
C LEU A 113 9.61 -16.97 2.92
N ALA A 114 10.33 -15.96 3.40
CA ALA A 114 11.78 -16.00 3.49
C ALA A 114 12.25 -17.18 4.35
N TRP A 115 11.63 -17.39 5.52
CA TRP A 115 11.88 -18.55 6.38
C TRP A 115 11.59 -19.89 5.67
N GLN A 116 10.48 -19.98 4.95
CA GLN A 116 10.09 -21.19 4.23
C GLN A 116 11.07 -21.50 3.08
N ILE A 117 11.49 -20.48 2.33
CA ILE A 117 12.45 -20.60 1.22
C ILE A 117 13.82 -21.05 1.75
N GLU A 118 14.32 -20.42 2.82
CA GLU A 118 15.61 -20.76 3.42
C GLU A 118 15.67 -22.24 3.87
N ARG A 119 14.58 -22.73 4.47
CA ARG A 119 14.50 -24.13 4.94
C ARG A 119 14.32 -25.17 3.84
N THR A 120 13.94 -24.75 2.66
CA THR A 120 13.70 -25.66 1.53
C THR A 120 14.99 -25.85 0.74
N LYS A 121 15.41 -27.11 0.57
CA LYS A 121 16.59 -27.42 -0.25
C LYS A 121 16.34 -27.03 -1.71
N LYS A 122 17.32 -26.41 -2.38
CA LYS A 122 17.20 -26.00 -3.79
C LYS A 122 16.74 -27.12 -4.73
N ALA A 123 17.18 -28.35 -4.48
CA ALA A 123 16.80 -29.52 -5.29
C ALA A 123 15.30 -29.89 -5.19
N THR A 124 14.59 -29.40 -4.17
CA THR A 124 13.15 -29.65 -3.95
C THR A 124 12.27 -28.45 -4.25
N MET A 125 12.86 -27.35 -4.78
CA MET A 125 12.15 -26.14 -5.18
C MET A 125 11.57 -26.34 -6.59
N GLY A 126 10.50 -27.12 -6.72
CA GLY A 126 9.75 -27.35 -7.94
C GLY A 126 8.27 -27.06 -7.75
N PHE A 127 7.43 -27.61 -8.62
CA PHE A 127 5.99 -27.42 -8.60
C PHE A 127 5.34 -27.69 -7.21
N GLY A 128 5.79 -28.72 -6.51
CA GLY A 128 5.29 -29.05 -5.17
C GLY A 128 5.58 -27.95 -4.13
N PHE A 129 6.77 -27.33 -4.19
CA PHE A 129 7.11 -26.18 -3.35
C PHE A 129 6.21 -24.99 -3.65
N MET A 130 5.97 -24.69 -4.93
CA MET A 130 5.10 -23.62 -5.37
C MET A 130 3.67 -23.83 -4.86
N CYS A 131 3.10 -25.01 -5.08
CA CYS A 131 1.75 -25.34 -4.60
C CYS A 131 1.62 -25.21 -3.08
N ARG A 132 2.61 -25.70 -2.32
CA ARG A 132 2.64 -25.56 -0.87
C ARG A 132 2.68 -24.10 -0.44
N THR A 133 3.49 -23.29 -1.10
CA THR A 133 3.62 -21.85 -0.78
C THR A 133 2.33 -21.10 -1.09
N ILE A 134 1.70 -21.38 -2.23
CA ILE A 134 0.40 -20.81 -2.57
C ILE A 134 -0.65 -21.23 -1.53
N LEU A 135 -0.71 -22.50 -1.19
CA LEU A 135 -1.68 -23.02 -0.21
C LEU A 135 -1.52 -22.34 1.16
N THR A 136 -0.28 -22.01 1.56
CA THR A 136 -0.05 -21.26 2.79
C THR A 136 -0.40 -19.78 2.68
N LEU A 137 -0.38 -19.18 1.49
CA LEU A 137 -0.78 -17.79 1.28
C LEU A 137 -2.29 -17.59 1.15
N LEU A 138 -3.03 -18.58 0.64
CA LEU A 138 -4.46 -18.46 0.40
C LEU A 138 -5.27 -18.01 1.62
N PRO A 139 -5.05 -18.54 2.85
CA PRO A 139 -5.82 -18.12 4.00
C PRO A 139 -5.66 -16.63 4.34
N ILE A 140 -4.43 -16.13 4.34
CA ILE A 140 -4.18 -14.71 4.66
C ILE A 140 -4.69 -13.79 3.54
N ILE A 141 -4.55 -14.20 2.27
CA ILE A 141 -5.08 -13.47 1.13
C ILE A 141 -6.61 -13.42 1.19
N GLY A 142 -7.27 -14.53 1.53
CA GLY A 142 -8.71 -14.59 1.69
C GLY A 142 -9.21 -13.69 2.84
N LEU A 143 -8.59 -13.77 4.01
CA LEU A 143 -8.94 -12.95 5.17
C LEU A 143 -8.75 -11.45 4.92
N VAL A 144 -7.64 -11.05 4.30
CA VAL A 144 -7.38 -9.66 3.98
C VAL A 144 -8.25 -9.20 2.81
N GLY A 145 -8.42 -10.05 1.79
CA GLY A 145 -9.14 -9.74 0.56
C GLY A 145 -10.64 -9.50 0.77
N SER A 146 -11.24 -10.13 1.77
CA SER A 146 -12.65 -9.92 2.10
C SER A 146 -12.98 -8.45 2.39
N ASN A 147 -12.05 -7.70 3.01
CA ASN A 147 -12.23 -6.29 3.35
C ASN A 147 -11.32 -5.32 2.58
N ASN A 148 -10.20 -5.80 2.06
CA ASN A 148 -9.21 -4.96 1.38
C ASN A 148 -8.55 -5.70 0.21
N LEU A 149 -9.22 -5.68 -0.93
CA LEU A 149 -8.73 -6.32 -2.15
C LEU A 149 -7.36 -5.76 -2.59
N SER A 150 -7.16 -4.44 -2.49
CA SER A 150 -5.89 -3.83 -2.91
C SER A 150 -4.70 -4.39 -2.13
N THR A 151 -4.84 -4.53 -0.81
CA THR A 151 -3.78 -5.13 0.01
C THR A 151 -3.63 -6.63 -0.25
N ALA A 152 -4.71 -7.35 -0.52
CA ALA A 152 -4.64 -8.77 -0.90
C ALA A 152 -3.86 -8.97 -2.22
N ILE A 153 -4.06 -8.11 -3.21
CA ILE A 153 -3.29 -8.10 -4.47
C ILE A 153 -1.80 -7.81 -4.20
N ILE A 154 -1.50 -6.87 -3.30
CA ILE A 154 -0.12 -6.58 -2.89
C ILE A 154 0.52 -7.83 -2.23
N ILE A 155 -0.19 -8.50 -1.32
CA ILE A 155 0.30 -9.73 -0.67
C ILE A 155 0.53 -10.83 -1.71
N LEU A 156 -0.37 -10.99 -2.67
CA LEU A 156 -0.22 -11.92 -3.78
C LEU A 156 1.04 -11.59 -4.62
N GLY A 157 1.25 -10.31 -4.92
CA GLY A 157 2.43 -9.82 -5.64
C GLY A 157 3.73 -10.09 -4.89
N ILE A 158 3.76 -9.81 -3.58
CA ILE A 158 4.90 -10.13 -2.70
C ILE A 158 5.21 -11.64 -2.76
N GLY A 159 4.18 -12.48 -2.60
CA GLY A 159 4.33 -13.93 -2.70
C GLY A 159 4.87 -14.37 -4.07
N GLY A 160 4.33 -13.82 -5.14
CA GLY A 160 4.77 -14.11 -6.52
C GLY A 160 6.23 -13.74 -6.75
N ILE A 161 6.66 -12.55 -6.31
CA ILE A 161 8.06 -12.10 -6.44
C ILE A 161 9.00 -13.00 -5.64
N LEU A 162 8.68 -13.34 -4.40
CA LEU A 162 9.52 -14.20 -3.56
C LEU A 162 9.62 -15.61 -4.11
N ILE A 163 8.53 -16.17 -4.63
CA ILE A 163 8.55 -17.47 -5.33
C ILE A 163 9.44 -17.39 -6.57
N PHE A 164 9.31 -16.34 -7.37
CA PHE A 164 10.12 -16.13 -8.58
C PHE A 164 11.62 -16.07 -8.27
N VAL A 165 12.00 -15.29 -7.25
CA VAL A 165 13.41 -15.15 -6.83
C VAL A 165 13.97 -16.45 -6.25
N SER A 166 13.12 -17.33 -5.68
CA SER A 166 13.55 -18.63 -5.15
C SER A 166 13.87 -19.68 -6.22
N ASN A 167 13.70 -19.33 -7.50
CA ASN A 167 14.05 -20.14 -8.67
C ASN A 167 13.09 -21.31 -9.01
N PRO A 168 11.82 -21.01 -9.30
CA PRO A 168 10.97 -21.97 -10.01
C PRO A 168 11.32 -21.97 -11.51
N GLY A 169 10.91 -23.03 -12.20
CA GLY A 169 10.93 -23.04 -13.67
C GLY A 169 9.98 -21.98 -14.25
N TYR A 170 10.28 -21.46 -15.44
CA TYR A 170 9.43 -20.44 -16.08
C TYR A 170 7.98 -20.89 -16.30
N LEU A 171 7.74 -22.16 -16.60
CA LEU A 171 6.41 -22.73 -16.78
C LEU A 171 5.58 -22.69 -15.50
N GLU A 172 6.22 -22.95 -14.37
CA GLU A 172 5.60 -22.92 -13.05
C GLU A 172 5.20 -21.48 -12.68
N PHE A 173 6.04 -20.51 -13.04
CA PHE A 173 5.75 -19.10 -12.80
C PHE A 173 4.60 -18.59 -13.69
N ILE A 174 4.52 -19.01 -14.96
CA ILE A 174 3.38 -18.70 -15.84
C ILE A 174 2.09 -19.30 -15.25
N GLY A 175 2.15 -20.53 -14.74
CA GLY A 175 1.02 -21.16 -14.04
C GLY A 175 0.57 -20.36 -12.81
N LEU A 176 1.50 -19.87 -12.00
CA LEU A 176 1.21 -19.01 -10.85
C LEU A 176 0.57 -17.68 -11.29
N GLY A 177 1.13 -17.05 -12.33
CA GLY A 177 0.60 -15.80 -12.89
C GLY A 177 -0.83 -15.95 -13.40
N SER A 178 -1.12 -17.06 -14.12
CA SER A 178 -2.47 -17.35 -14.60
C SER A 178 -3.47 -17.63 -13.46
N ALA A 179 -3.06 -18.38 -12.44
CA ALA A 179 -3.86 -18.62 -11.24
C ALA A 179 -4.15 -17.33 -10.47
N GLY A 180 -3.13 -16.46 -10.32
CA GLY A 180 -3.29 -15.14 -9.70
C GLY A 180 -4.22 -14.23 -10.48
N ALA A 181 -4.11 -14.20 -11.81
CA ALA A 181 -5.02 -13.44 -12.68
C ALA A 181 -6.46 -13.95 -12.57
N GLY A 182 -6.64 -15.27 -12.56
CA GLY A 182 -7.95 -15.89 -12.34
C GLY A 182 -8.55 -15.53 -10.98
N PHE A 183 -7.75 -15.57 -9.91
CA PHE A 183 -8.17 -15.14 -8.58
C PHE A 183 -8.62 -13.68 -8.56
N ILE A 184 -7.84 -12.78 -9.16
CA ILE A 184 -8.20 -11.34 -9.26
C ILE A 184 -9.50 -11.17 -10.04
N ALA A 185 -9.68 -11.90 -11.16
CA ALA A 185 -10.89 -11.82 -11.97
C ALA A 185 -12.15 -12.26 -11.19
N VAL A 186 -12.07 -13.38 -10.46
CA VAL A 186 -13.15 -13.85 -9.59
C VAL A 186 -13.47 -12.85 -8.49
N PHE A 187 -12.44 -12.30 -7.84
CA PHE A 187 -12.62 -11.31 -6.78
C PHE A 187 -13.21 -9.99 -7.28
N LEU A 188 -12.85 -9.56 -8.48
CA LEU A 188 -13.45 -8.37 -9.11
C LEU A 188 -14.93 -8.61 -9.46
N ALA A 189 -15.26 -9.81 -9.96
CA ALA A 189 -16.62 -10.16 -10.34
C ALA A 189 -17.55 -10.37 -9.12
N ALA A 190 -17.00 -10.72 -7.96
CA ALA A 190 -17.78 -11.03 -6.76
C ALA A 190 -18.56 -9.84 -6.18
N GLU A 191 -18.12 -8.61 -6.46
CA GLU A 191 -18.70 -7.39 -5.87
C GLU A 191 -18.96 -6.33 -6.94
N SER A 192 -20.19 -5.94 -7.12
CA SER A 192 -20.62 -4.96 -8.14
C SER A 192 -19.93 -3.60 -7.97
N TYR A 193 -19.69 -3.13 -6.76
CA TYR A 193 -19.04 -1.85 -6.51
C TYR A 193 -17.59 -1.78 -7.04
N ARG A 194 -16.92 -2.94 -7.17
CA ARG A 194 -15.55 -3.02 -7.70
C ARG A 194 -15.55 -2.82 -9.21
N LEU A 195 -16.56 -3.37 -9.89
CA LEU A 195 -16.78 -3.15 -11.32
C LEU A 195 -17.19 -1.69 -11.59
N GLU A 196 -18.01 -1.09 -10.71
CA GLU A 196 -18.35 0.34 -10.77
C GLU A 196 -17.09 1.22 -10.70
N ARG A 197 -16.14 0.92 -9.80
CA ARG A 197 -14.85 1.65 -9.74
C ARG A 197 -14.05 1.56 -11.04
N LEU A 198 -14.05 0.42 -11.69
CA LEU A 198 -13.39 0.24 -12.98
C LEU A 198 -14.08 1.07 -14.09
N ALA A 199 -15.42 1.13 -14.07
CA ALA A 199 -16.20 1.94 -14.99
C ALA A 199 -15.96 3.44 -14.76
N ILE A 200 -15.90 3.89 -13.50
CA ILE A 200 -15.54 5.27 -13.12
C ILE A 200 -14.12 5.62 -13.59
N TRP A 201 -13.17 4.73 -13.39
CA TRP A 201 -11.80 4.95 -13.85
C TRP A 201 -11.71 5.12 -15.37
N ARG A 202 -12.50 4.34 -16.13
CA ARG A 202 -12.51 4.41 -17.60
C ARG A 202 -13.24 5.64 -18.15
N ASN A 203 -14.32 6.07 -17.48
CA ASN A 203 -15.15 7.21 -17.90
C ASN A 203 -15.55 8.05 -16.68
N PRO A 204 -14.60 8.76 -16.05
CA PRO A 204 -14.87 9.48 -14.81
C PRO A 204 -15.93 10.57 -14.96
N GLU A 205 -16.08 11.16 -16.15
CA GLU A 205 -17.02 12.23 -16.46
C GLU A 205 -18.50 11.82 -16.33
N LYS A 206 -18.78 10.49 -16.42
CA LYS A 206 -20.16 9.99 -16.35
C LYS A 206 -20.66 9.75 -14.92
N TYR A 207 -19.81 9.87 -13.93
CA TYR A 207 -20.09 9.49 -12.54
C TYR A 207 -19.72 10.62 -11.58
N GLU A 208 -20.59 10.94 -10.64
CA GLU A 208 -20.28 11.92 -9.59
C GLU A 208 -19.01 11.55 -8.79
N LYS A 209 -18.83 10.25 -8.52
CA LYS A 209 -17.63 9.73 -7.85
C LYS A 209 -16.34 9.89 -8.68
N GLY A 210 -16.44 10.22 -9.96
CA GLY A 210 -15.31 10.50 -10.85
C GLY A 210 -14.69 11.89 -10.66
N PHE A 211 -15.35 12.79 -9.92
CA PHE A 211 -14.90 14.17 -9.69
C PHE A 211 -13.43 14.25 -9.23
N GLN A 212 -13.04 13.44 -8.26
CA GLN A 212 -11.67 13.40 -7.77
C GLN A 212 -10.66 13.08 -8.88
N THR A 213 -10.98 12.10 -9.73
CA THR A 213 -10.13 11.72 -10.87
C THR A 213 -10.01 12.83 -11.89
N ILE A 214 -11.11 13.50 -12.21
CA ILE A 214 -11.14 14.62 -13.17
C ILE A 214 -10.28 15.78 -12.66
N GLN A 215 -10.45 16.17 -11.39
CA GLN A 215 -9.66 17.25 -10.80
C GLN A 215 -8.17 16.90 -10.75
N GLY A 216 -7.83 15.63 -10.48
CA GLY A 216 -6.47 15.15 -10.57
C GLY A 216 -5.87 15.24 -11.97
N LEU A 217 -6.67 14.89 -13.00
CA LEU A 217 -6.25 15.03 -14.40
C LEU A 217 -6.06 16.51 -14.79
N TYR A 218 -6.92 17.41 -14.29
CA TYR A 218 -6.73 18.85 -14.51
C TYR A 218 -5.45 19.36 -13.84
N ALA A 219 -5.15 18.90 -12.61
CA ALA A 219 -3.88 19.23 -11.96
C ALA A 219 -2.68 18.81 -12.83
N ILE A 220 -2.64 17.55 -13.27
CA ILE A 220 -1.55 17.01 -14.11
C ILE A 220 -1.45 17.80 -15.42
N GLY A 221 -2.58 18.03 -16.10
CA GLY A 221 -2.59 18.74 -17.39
C GLY A 221 -2.17 20.20 -17.27
N SER A 222 -2.53 20.88 -16.17
CA SER A 222 -2.21 22.28 -15.93
C SER A 222 -0.74 22.54 -15.59
N GLY A 223 0.00 21.52 -15.13
CA GLY A 223 1.42 21.62 -14.83
C GLY A 223 2.31 21.70 -16.07
N GLY A 224 1.91 21.10 -17.18
CA GLY A 224 2.72 21.07 -18.40
C GLY A 224 4.10 20.41 -18.20
N ILE A 225 5.10 20.90 -18.92
CA ILE A 225 6.47 20.32 -18.85
C ILE A 225 7.23 20.85 -17.62
N PHE A 226 7.12 22.13 -17.31
CA PHE A 226 7.97 22.79 -16.29
C PHE A 226 7.24 23.03 -14.95
N GLY A 227 5.95 22.74 -14.87
CA GLY A 227 5.15 23.01 -13.69
C GLY A 227 4.82 24.49 -13.48
N ARG A 228 3.97 24.76 -12.50
CA ARG A 228 3.60 26.13 -12.07
C ARG A 228 4.55 26.71 -11.02
N GLY A 229 5.53 25.94 -10.60
CA GLY A 229 6.42 26.24 -9.49
C GLY A 229 5.94 25.66 -8.18
N PHE A 230 6.91 25.30 -7.33
CA PHE A 230 6.65 24.71 -6.02
C PHE A 230 5.79 25.64 -5.14
N GLY A 231 4.75 25.10 -4.54
CA GLY A 231 3.80 25.87 -3.72
C GLY A 231 2.69 26.58 -4.49
N ASN A 232 2.69 26.57 -5.83
CA ASN A 232 1.78 27.36 -6.67
C ASN A 232 0.65 26.52 -7.32
N SER A 233 0.39 25.32 -6.85
CA SER A 233 -0.77 24.55 -7.30
C SER A 233 -2.07 25.27 -6.94
N LEU A 234 -2.98 25.43 -7.90
CA LEU A 234 -4.33 25.93 -7.67
C LEU A 234 -5.26 24.81 -7.20
N GLN A 235 -5.03 23.60 -7.69
CA GLN A 235 -5.89 22.46 -7.42
C GLN A 235 -5.85 22.03 -5.94
N LYS A 236 -4.75 22.28 -5.22
CA LYS A 236 -4.65 22.01 -3.76
C LYS A 236 -5.52 22.92 -2.92
N LEU A 237 -6.02 24.03 -3.45
CA LEU A 237 -6.87 25.00 -2.74
C LEU A 237 -8.33 24.53 -2.56
N GLY A 238 -8.54 23.24 -2.41
CA GLY A 238 -9.84 22.61 -2.15
C GLY A 238 -10.55 22.06 -3.38
N PHE A 239 -9.99 22.21 -4.58
CA PHE A 239 -10.55 21.61 -5.80
C PHE A 239 -10.32 20.11 -5.88
N VAL A 240 -9.10 19.64 -5.54
CA VAL A 240 -8.80 18.23 -5.44
C VAL A 240 -9.06 17.72 -4.02
N PRO A 241 -10.03 16.79 -3.82
CA PRO A 241 -10.24 16.15 -2.53
C PRO A 241 -8.98 15.36 -2.12
N GLU A 242 -8.65 15.41 -0.82
CA GLU A 242 -7.52 14.66 -0.23
C GLU A 242 -6.19 14.87 -0.97
N ALA A 243 -5.90 16.11 -1.38
CA ALA A 243 -4.69 16.51 -2.11
C ALA A 243 -3.40 16.09 -1.40
N GLN A 244 -3.40 16.00 -0.06
CA GLN A 244 -2.28 15.60 0.78
C GLN A 244 -2.10 14.08 0.91
N ASN A 245 -3.05 13.27 0.43
CA ASN A 245 -3.07 11.81 0.54
C ASN A 245 -3.05 11.18 -0.86
N ASP A 246 -4.21 10.71 -1.31
CA ASP A 246 -4.35 9.89 -2.52
C ASP A 246 -4.01 10.65 -3.81
N MET A 247 -4.12 11.99 -3.80
CA MET A 247 -3.92 12.83 -4.98
C MET A 247 -2.64 13.68 -4.91
N ILE A 248 -1.73 13.36 -4.00
CA ILE A 248 -0.48 14.12 -3.83
C ILE A 248 0.38 14.13 -5.11
N PHE A 249 0.39 13.04 -5.86
CA PHE A 249 1.11 12.94 -7.13
C PHE A 249 0.57 13.93 -8.17
N SER A 250 -0.74 14.13 -8.22
CA SER A 250 -1.33 15.13 -9.14
C SER A 250 -0.88 16.55 -8.80
N ILE A 251 -0.71 16.85 -7.50
CA ILE A 251 -0.18 18.15 -7.05
C ILE A 251 1.30 18.29 -7.42
N ILE A 252 2.10 17.22 -7.26
CA ILE A 252 3.50 17.20 -7.72
C ILE A 252 3.58 17.56 -9.21
N CYS A 253 2.76 16.90 -10.04
CA CYS A 253 2.72 17.17 -11.46
C CYS A 253 2.28 18.62 -11.79
N GLU A 254 1.36 19.19 -11.03
CA GLU A 254 0.96 20.59 -11.23
C GLU A 254 2.09 21.56 -10.85
N GLU A 255 2.78 21.32 -9.74
CA GLU A 255 3.82 22.21 -9.23
C GLU A 255 5.15 22.07 -9.99
N MET A 256 5.55 20.84 -10.32
CA MET A 256 6.86 20.53 -10.91
C MET A 256 6.80 20.12 -12.38
N GLY A 257 5.62 19.93 -12.94
CA GLY A 257 5.42 19.49 -14.31
C GLY A 257 5.82 18.05 -14.56
N ALA A 258 6.15 17.72 -15.80
CA ALA A 258 6.58 16.38 -16.20
C ALA A 258 7.93 15.97 -15.56
N ALA A 259 8.68 16.91 -14.99
CA ALA A 259 9.94 16.64 -14.29
C ALA A 259 9.73 16.18 -12.84
N GLY A 260 8.56 16.42 -12.23
CA GLY A 260 8.19 16.00 -10.89
C GLY A 260 7.59 14.63 -10.87
#